data_07d64a02f57b62aab095d911e292c9ab
#
_entry.id   07d64a02f57b62aab095d911e292c9ab
#
_cell.length_a   1.000
_cell.length_b   1.000
_cell.length_c   1.000
_cell.angle_alpha   90.00
_cell.angle_beta   90.00
_cell.angle_gamma   90.00
#
_symmetry.space_group_name_H-M   'P 1'
#
loop_
_entity.id
_entity.type
_entity.pdbx_description
1 polymer ?
#
loop_
_entity_poly.entity_id
_entity_poly.type
_entity_poly.pdbx_seq_one_letter_code
_entity_poly.pdbx_strand_id
1 'polypeptide(L)'
;MVISFGYAITTFNSQNLGAKQYERIKKGVAQAAFLSFCTSVIIGGSMVLFGKHILLLFISGTPNQINKVLTISYKYLFIMAVCLPILYMLHSYRSALQGMENTFIPMVSGIVELVIRVGVALIFPIFLGQNGIYLAEVLAWTGAAVLLYISYKIKIHTLLKG
;
A
#
# COMPACT_ATOMS: atom_id res chain seq x y z
N MET A 1 2.86 11.59 -3.18
CA MET A 1 3.43 11.35 -1.83
C MET A 1 4.01 9.94 -1.67
N VAL A 2 3.25 8.83 -1.83
CA VAL A 2 3.80 7.46 -1.69
C VAL A 2 5.05 7.23 -2.53
N ILE A 3 5.02 7.63 -3.80
CA ILE A 3 6.13 7.50 -4.75
C ILE A 3 7.36 8.30 -4.31
N SER A 4 7.16 9.51 -3.77
CA SER A 4 8.26 10.36 -3.28
C SER A 4 8.98 9.73 -2.08
N PHE A 5 8.24 9.14 -1.14
CA PHE A 5 8.83 8.34 -0.06
C PHE A 5 9.60 7.14 -0.61
N GLY A 6 9.06 6.49 -1.63
CA GLY A 6 9.72 5.37 -2.31
C GLY A 6 11.09 5.76 -2.87
N TYR A 7 11.18 6.84 -3.61
CA TYR A 7 12.47 7.31 -4.14
C TYR A 7 13.49 7.65 -3.05
N ALA A 8 13.05 8.31 -1.98
CA ALA A 8 13.92 8.63 -0.85
C ALA A 8 14.48 7.37 -0.18
N ILE A 9 13.62 6.36 0.06
CA ILE A 9 14.02 5.06 0.64
C ILE A 9 15.00 4.33 -0.28
N THR A 10 14.71 4.28 -1.58
CA THR A 10 15.57 3.61 -2.55
C THR A 10 16.95 4.26 -2.60
N THR A 11 17.01 5.58 -2.73
CA THR A 11 18.29 6.32 -2.77
C THR A 11 19.10 6.15 -1.48
N PHE A 12 18.43 6.31 -0.33
CA PHE A 12 19.09 6.14 0.98
C PHE A 12 19.68 4.72 1.14
N ASN A 13 18.90 3.69 0.78
CA ASN A 13 19.34 2.31 0.90
C ASN A 13 20.48 1.98 -0.05
N SER A 14 20.44 2.44 -1.31
CA SER A 14 21.51 2.21 -2.28
C SER A 14 22.84 2.82 -1.82
N GLN A 15 22.82 4.05 -1.32
CA GLN A 15 24.01 4.74 -0.81
C GLN A 15 24.60 4.01 0.40
N ASN A 16 23.77 3.59 1.37
CA ASN A 16 24.23 2.89 2.56
C ASN A 16 24.64 1.44 2.27
N LEU A 17 24.07 0.81 1.24
CA LEU A 17 24.48 -0.51 0.78
C LEU A 17 25.90 -0.46 0.20
N GLY A 18 26.18 0.50 -0.69
CA GLY A 18 27.52 0.72 -1.25
C GLY A 18 28.56 1.05 -0.18
N ALA A 19 28.16 1.76 0.87
CA ALA A 19 29.00 2.05 2.04
C ALA A 19 29.08 0.90 3.07
N LYS A 20 28.42 -0.24 2.83
CA LYS A 20 28.32 -1.40 3.73
C LYS A 20 27.74 -1.07 5.12
N GLN A 21 26.92 -0.03 5.21
CA GLN A 21 26.32 0.44 6.48
C GLN A 21 24.93 -0.18 6.71
N TYR A 22 24.87 -1.49 6.88
CA TYR A 22 23.61 -2.26 6.93
C TYR A 22 22.72 -1.91 8.13
N GLU A 23 23.32 -1.57 9.29
CA GLU A 23 22.53 -1.10 10.46
C GLU A 23 21.83 0.24 10.18
N ARG A 24 22.44 1.13 9.37
CA ARG A 24 21.78 2.37 8.94
C ARG A 24 20.61 2.09 8.03
N ILE A 25 20.74 1.13 7.10
CA ILE A 25 19.62 0.69 6.24
C ILE A 25 18.45 0.22 7.10
N LYS A 26 18.70 -0.66 8.08
CA LYS A 26 17.67 -1.19 8.97
C LYS A 26 16.94 -0.09 9.74
N LYS A 27 17.68 0.84 10.32
CA LYS A 27 17.12 1.99 11.06
C LYS A 27 16.37 2.94 10.13
N GLY A 28 16.94 3.27 8.97
CA GLY A 28 16.31 4.16 7.99
C GLY A 28 15.01 3.62 7.43
N VAL A 29 14.95 2.33 7.08
CA VAL A 29 13.72 1.69 6.62
C VAL A 29 12.64 1.68 7.71
N ALA A 30 13.02 1.41 8.97
CA ALA A 30 12.07 1.45 10.08
C ALA A 30 11.48 2.86 10.30
N GLN A 31 12.32 3.90 10.25
CA GLN A 31 11.88 5.29 10.37
C GLN A 31 11.00 5.70 9.19
N ALA A 32 11.40 5.33 7.97
CA ALA A 32 10.61 5.62 6.77
C ALA A 32 9.26 4.90 6.79
N ALA A 33 9.20 3.65 7.24
CA ALA A 33 7.95 2.90 7.42
C ALA A 33 7.04 3.57 8.46
N PHE A 34 7.60 4.03 9.58
CA PHE A 34 6.84 4.77 10.59
C PHE A 34 6.28 6.09 10.06
N LEU A 35 7.09 6.89 9.35
CA LEU A 35 6.64 8.13 8.71
C LEU A 35 5.56 7.86 7.66
N SER A 36 5.74 6.82 6.85
CA SER A 36 4.74 6.40 5.86
C SER A 36 3.42 6.00 6.53
N PHE A 37 3.48 5.29 7.65
CA PHE A 37 2.30 4.94 8.45
C PHE A 37 1.59 6.20 8.97
N CYS A 38 2.31 7.12 9.62
CA CYS A 38 1.73 8.36 10.12
C CYS A 38 1.08 9.19 9.00
N THR A 39 1.78 9.33 7.87
CA THR A 39 1.26 10.05 6.70
C THR A 39 0.00 9.39 6.15
N SER A 40 -0.05 8.06 6.07
CA SER A 40 -1.23 7.32 5.61
C SER A 40 -2.44 7.51 6.52
N VAL A 41 -2.22 7.55 7.84
CA VAL A 41 -3.29 7.80 8.83
C VAL A 41 -3.84 9.23 8.69
N ILE A 42 -2.97 10.22 8.50
CA ILE A 42 -3.40 11.62 8.29
C ILE A 42 -4.22 11.75 6.99
N ILE A 43 -3.72 11.18 5.89
CA ILE A 43 -4.42 11.23 4.60
C ILE A 43 -5.72 10.43 4.64
N GLY A 44 -5.69 9.21 5.18
CA GLY A 44 -6.88 8.39 5.34
C GLY A 44 -7.95 9.06 6.22
N GLY A 45 -7.53 9.63 7.35
CA GLY A 45 -8.40 10.41 8.22
C GLY A 45 -9.02 11.62 7.51
N SER A 46 -8.22 12.37 6.75
CA SER A 46 -8.72 13.48 5.93
C SER A 46 -9.73 13.01 4.89
N MET A 47 -9.48 11.87 4.24
CA MET A 47 -10.41 11.29 3.26
C MET A 47 -11.73 10.85 3.91
N VAL A 48 -11.70 10.32 5.13
CA VAL A 48 -12.92 9.96 5.85
C VAL A 48 -13.70 11.22 6.25
N LEU A 49 -13.03 12.27 6.75
CA LEU A 49 -13.68 13.49 7.20
C LEU A 49 -14.29 14.30 6.04
N PHE A 50 -13.53 14.49 4.97
CA PHE A 50 -13.91 15.37 3.86
C PHE A 50 -14.44 14.62 2.63
N GLY A 51 -14.36 13.29 2.62
CA GLY A 51 -14.65 12.46 1.44
C GLY A 51 -16.05 12.64 0.88
N LYS A 52 -17.07 12.78 1.73
CA LYS A 52 -18.44 13.05 1.26
C LYS A 52 -18.54 14.36 0.48
N HIS A 53 -17.93 15.43 0.98
CA HIS A 53 -17.93 16.73 0.31
C HIS A 53 -17.18 16.68 -1.02
N ILE A 54 -16.03 16.00 -1.03
CA ILE A 54 -15.24 15.82 -2.27
C ILE A 54 -16.02 15.00 -3.29
N LEU A 55 -16.64 13.89 -2.89
CA LEU A 55 -17.43 13.05 -3.78
C LEU A 55 -18.61 13.82 -4.42
N LEU A 56 -19.28 14.68 -3.65
CA LEU A 56 -20.39 15.50 -4.15
C LEU A 56 -19.98 16.47 -5.27
N LEU A 57 -18.71 16.87 -5.36
CA LEU A 57 -18.21 17.70 -6.47
C LEU A 57 -18.18 16.96 -7.82
N PHE A 58 -18.14 15.62 -7.77
CA PHE A 58 -18.02 14.78 -8.97
C PHE A 58 -19.31 14.04 -9.34
N ILE A 59 -20.33 14.05 -8.44
CA ILE A 59 -21.57 13.31 -8.65
C ILE A 59 -22.65 14.30 -9.10
N SER A 60 -23.23 14.06 -10.28
CA SER A 60 -24.35 14.84 -10.84
C SER A 60 -25.51 13.91 -11.17
N GLY A 61 -26.76 14.40 -10.99
CA GLY A 61 -27.96 13.62 -11.30
C GLY A 61 -29.16 14.04 -10.48
N THR A 62 -30.22 13.23 -10.48
CA THR A 62 -31.37 13.44 -9.61
C THR A 62 -31.03 13.21 -8.14
N PRO A 63 -31.72 13.84 -7.16
CA PRO A 63 -31.43 13.70 -5.74
C PRO A 63 -31.35 12.24 -5.27
N ASN A 64 -32.22 11.37 -5.76
CA ASN A 64 -32.24 9.94 -5.43
C ASN A 64 -30.99 9.20 -5.97
N GLN A 65 -30.57 9.53 -7.20
CA GLN A 65 -29.38 8.96 -7.82
C GLN A 65 -28.11 9.42 -7.08
N ILE A 66 -28.01 10.71 -6.77
CA ILE A 66 -26.88 11.27 -6.01
C ILE A 66 -26.71 10.55 -4.67
N ASN A 67 -27.79 10.39 -3.89
CA ASN A 67 -27.73 9.72 -2.60
C ASN A 67 -27.29 8.25 -2.71
N LYS A 68 -27.79 7.52 -3.70
CA LYS A 68 -27.42 6.11 -3.92
C LYS A 68 -25.94 5.97 -4.31
N VAL A 69 -25.48 6.77 -5.27
CA VAL A 69 -24.08 6.75 -5.73
C VAL A 69 -23.15 7.21 -4.60
N LEU A 70 -23.50 8.27 -3.88
CA LEU A 70 -22.70 8.77 -2.76
C LEU A 70 -22.52 7.72 -1.67
N THR A 71 -23.58 6.98 -1.32
CA THR A 71 -23.50 5.93 -0.30
C THR A 71 -22.53 4.82 -0.70
N ILE A 72 -22.61 4.35 -1.95
CA ILE A 72 -21.72 3.30 -2.47
C ILE A 72 -20.28 3.79 -2.55
N SER A 73 -20.07 4.98 -3.13
CA SER A 73 -18.73 5.56 -3.30
C SER A 73 -18.06 5.89 -1.97
N TYR A 74 -18.82 6.41 -1.00
CA TYR A 74 -18.27 6.72 0.31
C TYR A 74 -17.90 5.46 1.10
N LYS A 75 -18.68 4.38 0.98
CA LYS A 75 -18.36 3.08 1.57
C LYS A 75 -17.04 2.53 1.02
N TYR A 76 -16.85 2.61 -0.29
CA TYR A 76 -15.59 2.21 -0.93
C TYR A 76 -14.42 3.07 -0.45
N LEU A 77 -14.59 4.40 -0.47
CA LEU A 77 -13.59 5.36 -0.01
C LEU A 77 -13.20 5.11 1.45
N PHE A 78 -14.17 4.85 2.32
CA PHE A 78 -13.91 4.55 3.73
C PHE A 78 -13.05 3.30 3.91
N ILE A 79 -13.40 2.20 3.20
CA ILE A 79 -12.62 0.95 3.26
C ILE A 79 -11.18 1.20 2.78
N MET A 80 -11.01 1.90 1.64
CA MET A 80 -9.70 2.23 1.10
C MET A 80 -8.89 3.14 2.05
N ALA A 81 -9.53 4.14 2.66
CA ALA A 81 -8.89 5.06 3.59
C ALA A 81 -8.37 4.34 4.86
N VAL A 82 -9.17 3.43 5.41
CA VAL A 82 -8.77 2.61 6.58
C VAL A 82 -7.62 1.66 6.24
N CYS A 83 -7.60 1.12 5.03
CA CYS A 83 -6.55 0.18 4.58
C CYS A 83 -5.34 0.89 3.93
N LEU A 84 -5.36 2.21 3.82
CA LEU A 84 -4.26 3.00 3.25
C LEU A 84 -2.89 2.74 3.92
N PRO A 85 -2.78 2.53 5.24
CA PRO A 85 -1.52 2.16 5.88
C PRO A 85 -0.88 0.90 5.29
N ILE A 86 -1.68 -0.10 4.90
CA ILE A 86 -1.17 -1.33 4.28
C ILE A 86 -0.50 -1.00 2.94
N LEU A 87 -1.14 -0.16 2.12
CA LEU A 87 -0.60 0.29 0.83
C LEU A 87 0.73 1.05 1.01
N TYR A 88 0.81 1.93 2.00
CA TYR A 88 2.04 2.69 2.29
C TYR A 88 3.17 1.78 2.75
N MET A 89 2.88 0.78 3.60
CA MET A 89 3.86 -0.23 4.02
C MET A 89 4.35 -1.08 2.85
N LEU A 90 3.44 -1.51 1.97
CA LEU A 90 3.78 -2.24 0.74
C LEU A 90 4.81 -1.46 -0.10
N HIS A 91 4.53 -0.18 -0.37
CA HIS A 91 5.44 0.66 -1.16
C HIS A 91 6.77 0.91 -0.44
N SER A 92 6.77 1.10 0.88
CA SER A 92 7.99 1.30 1.66
C SER A 92 8.92 0.09 1.59
N TYR A 93 8.41 -1.13 1.77
CA TYR A 93 9.22 -2.34 1.68
C TYR A 93 9.62 -2.67 0.24
N ARG A 94 8.75 -2.38 -0.75
CA ARG A 94 9.08 -2.50 -2.17
C ARG A 94 10.29 -1.63 -2.53
N SER A 95 10.27 -0.38 -2.15
CA SER A 95 11.35 0.58 -2.38
C SER A 95 12.60 0.23 -1.57
N ALA A 96 12.45 -0.28 -0.35
CA ALA A 96 13.57 -0.74 0.46
C ALA A 96 14.33 -1.88 -0.22
N LEU A 97 13.63 -2.88 -0.77
CA LEU A 97 14.23 -3.99 -1.49
C LEU A 97 14.91 -3.53 -2.79
N GLN A 98 14.27 -2.64 -3.55
CA GLN A 98 14.85 -2.05 -4.75
C GLN A 98 16.16 -1.32 -4.46
N GLY A 99 16.20 -0.53 -3.38
CA GLY A 99 17.41 0.16 -2.94
C GLY A 99 18.51 -0.77 -2.41
N MET A 100 18.17 -2.03 -2.08
CA MET A 100 19.12 -3.08 -1.73
C MET A 100 19.49 -3.99 -2.92
N GLU A 101 19.36 -3.50 -4.14
CA GLU A 101 19.67 -4.20 -5.40
C GLU A 101 18.86 -5.49 -5.62
N ASN A 102 17.71 -5.59 -4.97
CA ASN A 102 16.79 -6.70 -5.18
C ASN A 102 15.56 -6.21 -5.95
N THR A 103 15.60 -6.37 -7.27
CA THR A 103 14.50 -5.99 -8.17
C THR A 103 13.54 -7.14 -8.47
N PHE A 104 14.00 -8.39 -8.27
CA PHE A 104 13.22 -9.58 -8.57
C PHE A 104 12.01 -9.73 -7.64
N ILE A 105 12.20 -9.60 -6.32
CA ILE A 105 11.11 -9.72 -5.35
C ILE A 105 10.03 -8.63 -5.52
N PRO A 106 10.36 -7.34 -5.69
CA PRO A 106 9.40 -6.31 -6.06
C PRO A 106 8.58 -6.63 -7.32
N MET A 107 9.20 -7.21 -8.35
CA MET A 107 8.51 -7.66 -9.56
C MET A 107 7.53 -8.79 -9.24
N VAL A 108 7.98 -9.83 -8.54
CA VAL A 108 7.12 -10.96 -8.11
C VAL A 108 5.96 -10.47 -7.25
N SER A 109 6.20 -9.49 -6.35
CA SER A 109 5.13 -8.93 -5.52
C SER A 109 4.02 -8.27 -6.34
N GLY A 110 4.36 -7.66 -7.48
CA GLY A 110 3.37 -7.11 -8.43
C GLY A 110 2.52 -8.21 -9.08
N ILE A 111 3.14 -9.34 -9.45
CA ILE A 111 2.41 -10.50 -10.00
C ILE A 111 1.48 -11.09 -8.94
N VAL A 112 1.97 -11.27 -7.71
CA VAL A 112 1.16 -11.78 -6.58
C VAL A 112 -0.03 -10.86 -6.32
N GLU A 113 0.20 -9.54 -6.31
CA GLU A 113 -0.86 -8.53 -6.16
C GLU A 113 -1.93 -8.67 -7.25
N LEU A 114 -1.52 -8.82 -8.51
CA LEU A 114 -2.42 -9.01 -9.64
C LEU A 114 -3.24 -10.30 -9.51
N VAL A 115 -2.57 -11.43 -9.21
CA VAL A 115 -3.23 -12.74 -9.09
C VAL A 115 -4.26 -12.74 -7.96
N ILE A 116 -3.92 -12.20 -6.80
CA ILE A 116 -4.86 -12.09 -5.67
C ILE A 116 -6.02 -11.17 -6.05
N ARG A 117 -5.75 -10.01 -6.63
CA ARG A 117 -6.78 -9.03 -7.04
C ARG A 117 -7.78 -9.66 -8.01
N VAL A 118 -7.30 -10.30 -9.08
CA VAL A 118 -8.16 -10.93 -10.09
C VAL A 118 -8.91 -12.11 -9.47
N GLY A 119 -8.24 -13.00 -8.74
CA GLY A 119 -8.87 -14.16 -8.12
C GLY A 119 -9.98 -13.77 -7.12
N VAL A 120 -9.70 -12.82 -6.25
CA VAL A 120 -10.70 -12.35 -5.26
C VAL A 120 -11.83 -11.58 -5.96
N ALA A 121 -11.52 -10.74 -6.95
CA ALA A 121 -12.53 -9.98 -7.68
C ALA A 121 -13.50 -10.86 -8.49
N LEU A 122 -13.09 -12.03 -8.92
CA LEU A 122 -13.95 -13.00 -9.63
C LEU A 122 -14.76 -13.89 -8.68
N ILE A 123 -14.17 -14.32 -7.56
CA ILE A 123 -14.76 -15.32 -6.67
C ILE A 123 -15.64 -14.65 -5.59
N PHE A 124 -15.14 -13.62 -4.92
CA PHE A 124 -15.82 -13.04 -3.75
C PHE A 124 -17.15 -12.33 -4.05
N PRO A 125 -17.35 -11.68 -5.21
CA PRO A 125 -18.65 -11.10 -5.52
C PRO A 125 -19.79 -12.13 -5.59
N ILE A 126 -19.48 -13.40 -5.87
CA ILE A 126 -20.47 -14.47 -5.91
C ILE A 126 -21.10 -14.67 -4.51
N PHE A 127 -20.32 -14.50 -3.44
CA PHE A 127 -20.75 -14.70 -2.05
C PHE A 127 -21.09 -13.41 -1.33
N LEU A 128 -20.38 -12.31 -1.63
CA LEU A 128 -20.41 -11.05 -0.88
C LEU A 128 -20.95 -9.86 -1.70
N GLY A 129 -21.35 -10.08 -2.96
CA GLY A 129 -21.81 -9.02 -3.85
C GLY A 129 -20.74 -7.92 -4.02
N GLN A 130 -21.15 -6.67 -3.98
CA GLN A 130 -20.25 -5.51 -4.16
C GLN A 130 -19.11 -5.44 -3.14
N ASN A 131 -19.30 -5.96 -1.92
CA ASN A 131 -18.27 -5.96 -0.90
C ASN A 131 -17.07 -6.85 -1.27
N GLY A 132 -17.30 -7.90 -2.08
CA GLY A 132 -16.23 -8.77 -2.59
C GLY A 132 -15.22 -8.01 -3.45
N ILE A 133 -15.68 -7.03 -4.23
CA ILE A 133 -14.80 -6.18 -5.06
C ILE A 133 -13.91 -5.30 -4.18
N TYR A 134 -14.46 -4.74 -3.09
CA TYR A 134 -13.68 -3.89 -2.18
C TYR A 134 -12.58 -4.67 -1.46
N LEU A 135 -12.88 -5.92 -1.09
CA LEU A 135 -11.92 -6.80 -0.43
C LEU A 135 -10.79 -7.25 -1.38
N ALA A 136 -11.02 -7.28 -2.69
CA ALA A 136 -10.00 -7.66 -3.65
C ALA A 136 -8.76 -6.75 -3.57
N GLU A 137 -8.96 -5.44 -3.47
CA GLU A 137 -7.86 -4.48 -3.31
C GLU A 137 -7.10 -4.69 -2.00
N VAL A 138 -7.84 -4.79 -0.89
CA VAL A 138 -7.25 -4.92 0.45
C VAL A 138 -6.44 -6.21 0.59
N LEU A 139 -6.99 -7.33 0.10
CA LEU A 139 -6.30 -8.62 0.15
C LEU A 139 -5.07 -8.65 -0.77
N ALA A 140 -5.16 -8.02 -1.95
CA ALA A 140 -4.02 -7.90 -2.86
C ALA A 140 -2.87 -7.12 -2.22
N TRP A 141 -3.16 -5.97 -1.60
CA TRP A 141 -2.16 -5.17 -0.90
C TRP A 141 -1.57 -5.91 0.29
N THR A 142 -2.42 -6.61 1.06
CA THR A 142 -1.98 -7.37 2.24
C THR A 142 -1.05 -8.52 1.83
N GLY A 143 -1.42 -9.30 0.82
CA GLY A 143 -0.61 -10.41 0.33
C GLY A 143 0.75 -9.96 -0.19
N ALA A 144 0.78 -8.89 -1.00
CA ALA A 144 2.04 -8.33 -1.50
C ALA A 144 2.88 -7.69 -0.37
N ALA A 145 2.25 -7.00 0.60
CA ALA A 145 2.95 -6.41 1.73
C ALA A 145 3.63 -7.45 2.63
N VAL A 146 2.93 -8.55 2.90
CA VAL A 146 3.48 -9.68 3.69
C VAL A 146 4.69 -10.29 2.98
N LEU A 147 4.58 -10.57 1.68
CA LEU A 147 5.69 -11.10 0.88
C LEU A 147 6.90 -10.17 0.91
N LEU A 148 6.70 -8.89 0.69
CA LEU A 148 7.78 -7.89 0.69
C LEU A 148 8.41 -7.73 2.08
N TYR A 149 7.61 -7.72 3.14
CA TYR A 149 8.11 -7.63 4.52
C TYR A 149 8.99 -8.82 4.89
N ILE A 150 8.53 -10.05 4.60
CA ILE A 150 9.29 -11.27 4.86
C ILE A 150 10.62 -11.24 4.08
N SER A 151 10.56 -10.90 2.78
CA SER A 151 11.74 -10.83 1.92
C SER A 151 12.72 -9.75 2.40
N TYR A 152 12.22 -8.59 2.86
CA TYR A 152 13.05 -7.55 3.48
C TYR A 152 13.75 -8.06 4.74
N LYS A 153 13.02 -8.76 5.63
CA LYS A 153 13.61 -9.32 6.86
C LYS A 153 14.70 -10.34 6.57
N ILE A 154 14.51 -11.21 5.59
CA ILE A 154 15.52 -12.19 5.16
C ILE A 154 16.75 -11.46 4.62
N LYS A 155 16.55 -10.51 3.69
CA LYS A 155 17.66 -9.79 3.04
C LYS A 155 18.50 -9.01 4.06
N ILE A 156 17.88 -8.23 4.95
CA ILE A 156 18.60 -7.44 5.92
C ILE A 156 19.34 -8.32 6.96
N HIS A 157 18.74 -9.43 7.35
CA HIS A 157 19.38 -10.38 8.26
C HIS A 157 20.61 -11.05 7.64
N THR A 158 20.56 -11.39 6.35
CA THR A 158 21.70 -11.93 5.61
C THR A 158 22.83 -10.90 5.52
N LEU A 159 22.50 -9.64 5.22
CA LEU A 159 23.49 -8.55 5.14
C LEU A 159 24.16 -8.23 6.48
N LEU A 160 23.45 -8.41 7.60
CA LEU A 160 24.00 -8.16 8.94
C LEU A 160 24.89 -9.30 9.48
N LYS A 161 24.78 -10.49 8.88
CA LYS A 161 25.58 -11.67 9.30
C LYS A 161 26.85 -11.88 8.47
N GLY A 162 26.92 -11.36 7.26
CA GLY A 162 28.08 -11.42 6.36
C GLY A 162 28.91 -10.18 6.47
#